data_5282b8375b6717008e87bdaaa7586124
#
_entry.id   5282b8375b6717008e87bdaaa7586124
#
_cell.length_a   1.000
_cell.length_b   1.000
_cell.length_c   1.000
_cell.angle_alpha   90.00
_cell.angle_beta   90.00
_cell.angle_gamma   90.00
#
_symmetry.space_group_name_H-M   'P 1'
#
loop_
_entity.id
_entity.type
_entity.pdbx_description
1 polymer ?
#
loop_
_entity_poly.entity_id
_entity_poly.type
_entity_poly.pdbx_seq_one_letter_code
_entity_poly.pdbx_strand_id
1 'polypeptide(L)'
;MGVSSEADSKRHPYRVLGIAAHPVQYASPVFRHMALRPELDFQVAYCSLRGVEPGLDREFGRTVQWDVPLLDGYRWTLVPNRGSGGEGFFEYCNTGLWKLIREGEFDSILCWTGYLRASFWIAYLAARVSGTAFLFGTDATTLRPRTGPAWKQSVKRAVWPLLFRAADQVIVPSSGARELMVFLGIPAERVTLTPYSVDNDWWQARSAEVDRKAVRDSWGVADDGLVVLFCAKLQPWKRPLDLLRAFARANLPGAVLVFAGEGPLREQVEAEAAELGVSNRIKLLGFVNQSALPAVYTAADLLVLPSEYEPFGVVVNEAMLCGCVVAASANVGAARDLIAPGKTGFLFPCGDVEALASVLREVVTDRARLAQISQAARERMATWSFRENVQATIDAVERAVHRKYPRARIEGSKQPR
;
A
#
# COMPACT_ATOMS: atom_id res chain seq x y z
N MET A 1 -24.67 40.00 22.29
CA MET A 1 -23.28 40.06 22.75
C MET A 1 -22.76 38.66 22.78
N GLY A 2 -22.09 38.27 21.70
CA GLY A 2 -21.52 36.96 21.56
C GLY A 2 -20.11 36.95 22.14
N VAL A 3 -19.85 36.08 23.08
CA VAL A 3 -18.50 35.77 23.54
C VAL A 3 -18.02 34.62 22.62
N SER A 4 -17.30 34.97 21.56
CA SER A 4 -16.52 34.05 20.79
C SER A 4 -15.38 33.52 21.67
N SER A 5 -15.32 32.25 21.89
CA SER A 5 -14.25 31.57 22.63
C SER A 5 -12.92 31.66 21.86
N GLU A 6 -12.13 32.66 22.16
CA GLU A 6 -10.69 32.73 21.91
C GLU A 6 -9.96 31.82 22.90
N ALA A 7 -10.02 30.52 22.68
CA ALA A 7 -9.23 29.54 23.43
C ALA A 7 -8.69 28.46 22.51
N ASP A 8 -8.22 28.86 21.33
CA ASP A 8 -7.33 28.03 20.54
C ASP A 8 -5.89 28.40 20.93
N SER A 9 -5.50 27.95 22.14
CA SER A 9 -4.12 28.09 22.63
C SER A 9 -3.21 27.43 21.60
N LYS A 10 -2.27 28.19 21.02
CA LYS A 10 -1.23 27.75 20.09
C LYS A 10 -0.54 26.49 20.62
N ARG A 11 -1.09 25.33 20.31
CA ARG A 11 -0.43 24.04 20.59
C ARG A 11 0.83 24.00 19.72
N HIS A 12 1.98 23.78 20.31
CA HIS A 12 3.19 23.51 19.54
C HIS A 12 2.99 22.25 18.72
N PRO A 13 3.45 22.22 17.44
CA PRO A 13 3.35 21.03 16.61
C PRO A 13 4.05 19.84 17.27
N TYR A 14 3.50 18.64 17.09
CA TYR A 14 4.16 17.41 17.51
C TYR A 14 5.41 17.18 16.66
N ARG A 15 6.56 17.00 17.31
CA ARG A 15 7.82 16.62 16.64
C ARG A 15 7.81 15.12 16.36
N VAL A 16 7.64 14.75 15.10
CA VAL A 16 7.39 13.37 14.66
C VAL A 16 8.49 12.89 13.73
N LEU A 17 9.14 11.78 14.09
CA LEU A 17 10.08 11.08 13.21
C LEU A 17 9.43 9.84 12.60
N GLY A 18 9.25 9.84 11.27
CA GLY A 18 8.95 8.66 10.49
C GLY A 18 10.22 7.82 10.28
N ILE A 19 10.16 6.51 10.46
CA ILE A 19 11.26 5.59 10.12
C ILE A 19 10.78 4.62 9.07
N ALA A 20 11.37 4.69 7.88
CA ALA A 20 11.02 3.84 6.75
C ALA A 20 12.25 3.08 6.23
N ALA A 21 12.05 1.87 5.73
CA ALA A 21 13.14 1.05 5.18
C ALA A 21 13.77 1.73 3.95
N HIS A 22 12.93 2.26 3.05
CA HIS A 22 13.34 3.00 1.86
C HIS A 22 12.16 3.83 1.33
N PRO A 23 12.40 4.83 0.47
CA PRO A 23 11.35 5.57 -0.19
C PRO A 23 10.52 4.67 -1.10
N VAL A 24 9.18 4.87 -1.09
CA VAL A 24 8.25 4.16 -1.97
C VAL A 24 7.21 5.14 -2.54
N GLN A 25 6.78 4.90 -3.78
CA GLN A 25 5.97 5.83 -4.57
C GLN A 25 4.60 6.17 -3.97
N TYR A 26 3.99 5.28 -3.19
CA TYR A 26 2.71 5.56 -2.55
C TYR A 26 2.84 6.20 -1.16
N ALA A 27 3.99 6.06 -0.48
CA ALA A 27 4.20 6.65 0.84
C ALA A 27 4.75 8.08 0.76
N SER A 28 5.63 8.38 -0.21
CA SER A 28 6.25 9.70 -0.36
C SER A 28 5.22 10.84 -0.49
N PRO A 29 4.13 10.71 -1.25
CA PRO A 29 3.08 11.73 -1.27
C PRO A 29 2.37 11.91 0.08
N VAL A 30 2.15 10.83 0.85
CA VAL A 30 1.60 10.92 2.22
C VAL A 30 2.52 11.76 3.10
N PHE A 31 3.84 11.54 3.02
CA PHE A 31 4.82 12.29 3.80
C PHE A 31 4.85 13.78 3.45
N ARG A 32 4.66 14.14 2.17
CA ARG A 32 4.48 15.54 1.75
C ARG A 32 3.27 16.17 2.42
N HIS A 33 2.14 15.46 2.44
CA HIS A 33 0.91 15.96 3.08
C HIS A 33 1.04 16.04 4.60
N MET A 34 1.78 15.12 5.24
CA MET A 34 2.11 15.23 6.67
C MET A 34 2.97 16.45 6.96
N ALA A 35 3.95 16.75 6.11
CA ALA A 35 4.85 17.89 6.27
C ALA A 35 4.15 19.25 6.10
N LEU A 36 2.99 19.29 5.42
CA LEU A 36 2.17 20.50 5.27
C LEU A 36 1.21 20.75 6.45
N ARG A 37 1.07 19.81 7.38
CA ARG A 37 0.14 19.94 8.49
C ARG A 37 0.74 20.76 9.63
N PRO A 38 0.07 21.84 10.05
CA PRO A 38 0.58 22.71 11.14
C PRO A 38 0.65 21.98 12.49
N GLU A 39 -0.07 20.88 12.65
CA GLU A 39 -0.05 20.06 13.88
C GLU A 39 1.22 19.21 14.00
N LEU A 40 2.00 19.08 12.91
CA LEU A 40 3.18 18.21 12.84
C LEU A 40 4.45 18.97 12.48
N ASP A 41 5.50 18.77 13.24
CA ASP A 41 6.88 19.01 12.82
C ASP A 41 7.47 17.66 12.37
N PHE A 42 7.23 17.32 11.09
CA PHE A 42 7.44 15.99 10.54
C PHE A 42 8.74 15.88 9.75
N GLN A 43 9.47 14.79 9.98
CA GLN A 43 10.62 14.38 9.15
C GLN A 43 10.73 12.86 9.05
N VAL A 44 11.45 12.36 8.02
CA VAL A 44 11.62 10.93 7.77
C VAL A 44 13.09 10.52 7.85
N ALA A 45 13.38 9.45 8.59
CA ALA A 45 14.65 8.74 8.58
C ALA A 45 14.54 7.50 7.69
N TYR A 46 15.29 7.48 6.60
CA TYR A 46 15.38 6.33 5.72
C TYR A 46 16.55 5.43 6.10
N CYS A 47 16.29 4.13 6.14
CA CYS A 47 17.33 3.12 6.35
C CYS A 47 18.15 2.84 5.09
N SER A 48 17.61 3.17 3.89
CA SER A 48 18.21 2.98 2.57
C SER A 48 17.57 3.93 1.57
N LEU A 49 18.24 4.26 0.48
CA LEU A 49 17.68 5.01 -0.66
C LEU A 49 17.29 4.10 -1.85
N ARG A 50 17.11 2.82 -1.61
CA ARG A 50 16.63 1.90 -2.65
C ARG A 50 15.33 2.43 -3.28
N GLY A 51 15.25 2.40 -4.62
CA GLY A 51 14.13 2.93 -5.38
C GLY A 51 14.29 4.38 -5.84
N VAL A 52 15.06 5.21 -5.13
CA VAL A 52 15.55 6.52 -5.61
C VAL A 52 16.72 6.31 -6.57
N GLU A 53 17.67 5.48 -6.14
CA GLU A 53 18.80 5.06 -6.95
C GLU A 53 18.47 3.74 -7.68
N PRO A 54 19.05 3.52 -8.89
CA PRO A 54 18.90 2.25 -9.58
C PRO A 54 19.36 1.09 -8.68
N GLY A 55 18.50 0.08 -8.49
CA GLY A 55 18.80 -1.06 -7.63
C GLY A 55 18.10 -2.33 -8.10
N LEU A 56 18.74 -3.49 -7.89
CA LEU A 56 18.15 -4.78 -8.23
C LEU A 56 16.93 -5.06 -7.35
N ASP A 57 15.75 -5.11 -7.96
CA ASP A 57 14.56 -5.70 -7.33
C ASP A 57 14.52 -7.19 -7.64
N ARG A 58 14.77 -8.01 -6.62
CA ARG A 58 14.82 -9.47 -6.77
C ARG A 58 13.49 -10.11 -7.17
N GLU A 59 12.37 -9.47 -6.80
CA GLU A 59 11.05 -9.99 -7.15
C GLU A 59 10.65 -9.66 -8.60
N PHE A 60 11.15 -8.54 -9.17
CA PHE A 60 11.05 -8.25 -10.60
C PHE A 60 12.17 -8.89 -11.40
N GLY A 61 13.27 -9.31 -10.77
CA GLY A 61 14.43 -9.85 -11.45
C GLY A 61 15.23 -8.84 -12.30
N ARG A 62 15.05 -7.53 -12.04
CA ARG A 62 15.68 -6.44 -12.80
C ARG A 62 16.05 -5.24 -11.95
N THR A 63 16.88 -4.36 -12.47
CA THR A 63 17.14 -3.05 -11.88
C THR A 63 15.90 -2.16 -12.02
N VAL A 64 15.47 -1.58 -10.90
CA VAL A 64 14.32 -0.68 -10.82
C VAL A 64 14.77 0.65 -10.23
N GLN A 65 14.33 1.74 -10.83
CA GLN A 65 14.35 3.09 -10.32
C GLN A 65 12.98 3.69 -10.59
N TRP A 66 12.36 4.28 -9.57
CA TRP A 66 11.07 4.92 -9.76
C TRP A 66 11.23 6.26 -10.49
N ASP A 67 10.35 6.53 -11.44
CA ASP A 67 10.38 7.72 -12.31
C ASP A 67 9.49 8.86 -11.78
N VAL A 68 9.19 8.84 -10.49
CA VAL A 68 8.45 9.89 -9.78
C VAL A 68 9.30 10.43 -8.62
N PRO A 69 9.13 11.71 -8.23
CA PRO A 69 9.89 12.29 -7.14
C PRO A 69 9.52 11.63 -5.81
N LEU A 70 10.51 11.00 -5.15
CA LEU A 70 10.30 10.26 -3.91
C LEU A 70 10.72 11.03 -2.65
N LEU A 71 11.59 12.03 -2.76
CA LEU A 71 12.20 12.71 -1.63
C LEU A 71 11.81 14.19 -1.51
N ASP A 72 11.04 14.71 -2.45
CA ASP A 72 10.68 16.13 -2.52
C ASP A 72 9.52 16.47 -1.58
N GLY A 73 9.53 17.71 -1.04
CA GLY A 73 8.41 18.30 -0.33
C GLY A 73 8.28 17.93 1.16
N TYR A 74 9.25 17.24 1.73
CA TYR A 74 9.34 16.97 3.18
C TYR A 74 10.80 16.85 3.63
N ARG A 75 11.04 17.02 4.93
CA ARG A 75 12.38 16.83 5.50
C ARG A 75 12.69 15.35 5.66
N TRP A 76 13.87 14.93 5.23
CA TRP A 76 14.33 13.57 5.37
C TRP A 76 15.84 13.49 5.67
N THR A 77 16.26 12.36 6.18
CA THR A 77 17.68 12.03 6.38
C THR A 77 17.94 10.56 6.05
N LEU A 78 19.09 10.27 5.47
CA LEU A 78 19.56 8.89 5.34
C LEU A 78 20.34 8.54 6.60
N VAL A 79 19.94 7.46 7.26
CA VAL A 79 20.73 6.88 8.36
C VAL A 79 21.56 5.74 7.79
N PRO A 80 22.91 5.84 7.82
CA PRO A 80 23.78 4.83 7.23
C PRO A 80 23.46 3.41 7.74
N ASN A 81 23.34 2.47 6.80
CA ASN A 81 23.13 1.06 7.10
C ASN A 81 24.47 0.33 7.20
N ARG A 82 24.65 -0.49 8.22
CA ARG A 82 25.83 -1.37 8.39
C ARG A 82 25.65 -2.74 7.76
N GLY A 83 24.42 -3.10 7.39
CA GLY A 83 24.09 -4.34 6.68
C GLY A 83 24.08 -4.16 5.17
N SER A 84 23.84 -5.24 4.42
CA SER A 84 23.82 -5.26 2.94
C SER A 84 22.49 -4.79 2.33
N GLY A 85 21.43 -4.56 3.13
CA GLY A 85 20.10 -4.19 2.64
C GLY A 85 19.23 -5.36 2.15
N GLY A 86 19.63 -6.59 2.46
CA GLY A 86 18.89 -7.82 2.13
C GLY A 86 17.71 -8.13 3.05
N GLU A 87 17.37 -9.43 3.19
CA GLU A 87 16.18 -9.86 3.95
C GLU A 87 16.46 -10.33 5.38
N GLY A 88 17.73 -10.54 5.77
CA GLY A 88 18.13 -11.00 7.09
C GLY A 88 17.93 -9.94 8.19
N PHE A 89 17.98 -10.38 9.44
CA PHE A 89 17.78 -9.50 10.60
C PHE A 89 18.78 -8.32 10.64
N PHE A 90 20.07 -8.58 10.42
CA PHE A 90 21.12 -7.56 10.42
C PHE A 90 21.33 -6.86 9.07
N GLU A 91 20.60 -7.25 8.03
CA GLU A 91 20.68 -6.62 6.71
C GLU A 91 20.24 -5.14 6.71
N TYR A 92 19.34 -4.80 7.65
CA TYR A 92 19.03 -3.43 8.03
C TYR A 92 19.45 -3.21 9.49
N CYS A 93 20.61 -2.59 9.68
CA CYS A 93 21.22 -2.28 10.98
C CYS A 93 21.72 -0.82 10.98
N ASN A 94 20.78 0.12 11.14
CA ASN A 94 21.03 1.56 11.11
C ASN A 94 21.30 2.08 12.53
N THR A 95 22.53 1.87 13.05
CA THR A 95 22.89 2.22 14.43
C THR A 95 22.78 3.70 14.73
N GLY A 96 22.87 4.58 13.72
CA GLY A 96 22.69 6.02 13.86
C GLY A 96 21.27 6.43 14.31
N LEU A 97 20.26 5.56 14.15
CA LEU A 97 18.91 5.79 14.68
C LEU A 97 18.92 6.02 16.21
N TRP A 98 19.81 5.34 16.92
CA TRP A 98 19.95 5.53 18.37
C TRP A 98 20.26 6.98 18.74
N LYS A 99 21.27 7.55 18.11
CA LYS A 99 21.68 8.95 18.35
C LYS A 99 20.61 9.91 17.88
N LEU A 100 20.10 9.73 16.66
CA LEU A 100 19.05 10.57 16.05
C LEU A 100 17.82 10.69 16.97
N ILE A 101 17.34 9.57 17.51
CA ILE A 101 16.13 9.56 18.35
C ILE A 101 16.41 10.20 19.72
N ARG A 102 17.56 9.91 20.33
CA ARG A 102 17.89 10.42 21.66
C ARG A 102 18.18 11.92 21.70
N GLU A 103 18.79 12.44 20.66
CA GLU A 103 19.18 13.86 20.57
C GLU A 103 18.11 14.69 19.86
N GLY A 104 17.21 14.05 19.13
CA GLY A 104 16.22 14.73 18.28
C GLY A 104 15.00 15.28 19.03
N GLU A 105 14.83 14.99 20.33
CA GLU A 105 13.70 15.47 21.18
C GLU A 105 12.31 15.27 20.52
N PHE A 106 12.09 14.11 19.91
CA PHE A 106 10.82 13.77 19.25
C PHE A 106 9.74 13.44 20.28
N ASP A 107 8.52 13.91 20.04
CA ASP A 107 7.34 13.51 20.80
C ASP A 107 6.94 12.07 20.46
N SER A 108 7.07 11.69 19.16
CA SER A 108 6.73 10.35 18.71
C SER A 108 7.56 9.85 17.53
N ILE A 109 7.67 8.52 17.44
CA ILE A 109 8.26 7.77 16.33
C ILE A 109 7.16 7.00 15.60
N LEU A 110 7.04 7.19 14.30
CA LEU A 110 6.24 6.36 13.40
C LEU A 110 7.15 5.35 12.71
N CYS A 111 7.13 4.08 13.11
CA CYS A 111 8.02 3.06 12.58
C CYS A 111 7.31 2.13 11.62
N TRP A 112 7.64 2.22 10.32
CA TRP A 112 7.19 1.31 9.27
C TRP A 112 8.24 0.25 8.90
N THR A 113 9.37 0.23 9.59
CA THR A 113 10.36 -0.85 9.45
C THR A 113 9.88 -2.09 10.20
N GLY A 114 9.94 -3.24 9.55
CA GLY A 114 9.46 -4.50 10.15
C GLY A 114 10.32 -4.97 11.34
N TYR A 115 9.71 -5.60 12.32
CA TYR A 115 10.35 -6.12 13.53
C TYR A 115 11.41 -7.22 13.29
N LEU A 116 11.46 -7.79 12.10
CA LEU A 116 12.52 -8.72 11.67
C LEU A 116 13.81 -8.01 11.22
N ARG A 117 13.97 -6.72 11.50
CA ARG A 117 15.13 -5.90 11.18
C ARG A 117 15.74 -5.34 12.47
N ALA A 118 17.06 -5.34 12.57
CA ALA A 118 17.76 -4.76 13.73
C ALA A 118 17.43 -3.27 13.92
N SER A 119 17.25 -2.51 12.83
CA SER A 119 16.87 -1.10 12.87
C SER A 119 15.55 -0.83 13.60
N PHE A 120 14.58 -1.74 13.53
CA PHE A 120 13.34 -1.63 14.33
C PHE A 120 13.64 -1.64 15.83
N TRP A 121 14.46 -2.59 16.29
CA TRP A 121 14.78 -2.73 17.71
C TRP A 121 15.65 -1.60 18.22
N ILE A 122 16.59 -1.10 17.41
CA ILE A 122 17.38 0.08 17.73
C ILE A 122 16.46 1.29 17.94
N ALA A 123 15.52 1.52 17.00
CA ALA A 123 14.55 2.62 17.11
C ALA A 123 13.62 2.45 18.32
N TYR A 124 13.08 1.25 18.54
CA TYR A 124 12.20 0.94 19.66
C TYR A 124 12.91 1.19 21.01
N LEU A 125 14.12 0.64 21.19
CA LEU A 125 14.87 0.80 22.44
C LEU A 125 15.27 2.26 22.66
N ALA A 126 15.71 2.98 21.61
CA ALA A 126 16.02 4.40 21.72
C ALA A 126 14.79 5.21 22.15
N ALA A 127 13.62 4.96 21.54
CA ALA A 127 12.37 5.61 21.92
C ALA A 127 11.96 5.32 23.37
N ARG A 128 12.16 4.08 23.83
CA ARG A 128 11.88 3.70 25.24
C ARG A 128 12.77 4.44 26.23
N VAL A 129 14.09 4.54 25.93
CA VAL A 129 15.06 5.22 26.78
C VAL A 129 14.85 6.74 26.80
N SER A 130 14.47 7.33 25.65
CA SER A 130 14.18 8.78 25.54
C SER A 130 12.80 9.18 26.06
N GLY A 131 11.96 8.20 26.42
CA GLY A 131 10.58 8.50 26.78
C GLY A 131 9.68 8.83 25.58
N THR A 132 10.13 8.77 24.33
CA THR A 132 9.40 9.09 23.11
C THR A 132 8.28 8.07 22.85
N ALA A 133 7.09 8.52 22.43
CA ALA A 133 5.99 7.62 22.06
C ALA A 133 6.34 6.82 20.80
N PHE A 134 6.06 5.52 20.79
CA PHE A 134 6.42 4.63 19.69
C PHE A 134 5.16 4.05 19.03
N LEU A 135 4.93 4.43 17.77
CA LEU A 135 3.85 3.92 16.94
C LEU A 135 4.40 2.89 15.97
N PHE A 136 3.79 1.70 15.93
CA PHE A 136 4.24 0.61 15.06
C PHE A 136 3.29 0.41 13.89
N GLY A 137 3.80 0.58 12.66
CA GLY A 137 3.07 0.34 11.41
C GLY A 137 3.16 -1.13 10.97
N THR A 138 2.02 -1.75 10.65
CA THR A 138 1.95 -3.10 10.11
C THR A 138 0.81 -3.24 9.12
N ASP A 139 1.05 -3.95 8.02
CA ASP A 139 0.07 -4.29 6.98
C ASP A 139 -0.40 -5.76 7.06
N ALA A 140 -0.01 -6.47 8.10
CA ALA A 140 -0.37 -7.87 8.28
C ALA A 140 -1.88 -8.05 8.44
N THR A 141 -2.49 -8.84 7.56
CA THR A 141 -3.92 -9.23 7.59
C THR A 141 -4.13 -10.68 8.00
N THR A 142 -3.06 -11.47 8.10
CA THR A 142 -3.10 -12.90 8.43
C THR A 142 -1.86 -13.36 9.18
N LEU A 143 -2.03 -14.37 10.01
CA LEU A 143 -0.91 -15.08 10.66
C LEU A 143 -0.21 -16.07 9.71
N ARG A 144 -0.86 -16.47 8.61
CA ARG A 144 -0.27 -17.41 7.66
C ARG A 144 1.01 -16.81 7.07
N PRO A 145 2.13 -17.53 7.05
CA PRO A 145 3.33 -17.06 6.38
C PRO A 145 3.11 -17.09 4.87
N ARG A 146 3.60 -16.08 4.14
CA ARG A 146 3.61 -16.10 2.66
C ARG A 146 4.40 -17.29 2.13
N THR A 147 5.48 -17.63 2.80
CA THR A 147 6.38 -18.75 2.46
C THR A 147 6.87 -19.45 3.72
N GLY A 148 7.14 -20.74 3.61
CA GLY A 148 7.72 -21.54 4.67
C GLY A 148 6.70 -22.33 5.53
N PRO A 149 7.18 -23.01 6.57
CA PRO A 149 6.39 -24.00 7.30
C PRO A 149 5.28 -23.40 8.15
N ALA A 150 4.20 -24.17 8.33
CA ALA A 150 3.00 -23.74 9.07
C ALA A 150 3.25 -23.43 10.56
N TRP A 151 4.27 -24.00 11.19
CA TRP A 151 4.60 -23.73 12.60
C TRP A 151 4.89 -22.24 12.87
N LYS A 152 5.34 -21.49 11.84
CA LYS A 152 5.53 -20.02 11.93
C LYS A 152 4.24 -19.30 12.32
N GLN A 153 3.07 -19.83 11.96
CA GLN A 153 1.78 -19.27 12.38
C GLN A 153 1.59 -19.35 13.90
N SER A 154 1.95 -20.49 14.52
CA SER A 154 1.86 -20.65 15.97
C SER A 154 2.82 -19.72 16.70
N VAL A 155 4.05 -19.55 16.18
CA VAL A 155 5.02 -18.59 16.73
C VAL A 155 4.49 -17.16 16.64
N LYS A 156 3.96 -16.75 15.50
CA LYS A 156 3.34 -15.43 15.35
C LYS A 156 2.18 -15.23 16.32
N ARG A 157 1.33 -16.23 16.50
CA ARG A 157 0.20 -16.18 17.43
C ARG A 157 0.65 -15.96 18.87
N ALA A 158 1.78 -16.52 19.28
CA ALA A 158 2.33 -16.34 20.63
C ALA A 158 3.09 -15.02 20.80
N VAL A 159 3.90 -14.63 19.81
CA VAL A 159 4.85 -13.51 19.90
C VAL A 159 4.20 -12.17 19.55
N TRP A 160 3.34 -12.11 18.54
CA TRP A 160 2.77 -10.86 18.04
C TRP A 160 1.95 -10.10 19.08
N PRO A 161 1.12 -10.73 19.93
CA PRO A 161 0.42 -9.99 21.00
C PRO A 161 1.37 -9.22 21.92
N LEU A 162 2.51 -9.81 22.26
CA LEU A 162 3.51 -9.14 23.11
C LEU A 162 4.21 -8.01 22.37
N LEU A 163 4.60 -8.26 21.12
CA LEU A 163 5.27 -7.28 20.27
C LEU A 163 4.40 -6.03 20.04
N PHE A 164 3.14 -6.22 19.63
CA PHE A 164 2.25 -5.09 19.34
C PHE A 164 1.76 -4.37 20.59
N ARG A 165 1.64 -5.06 21.73
CA ARG A 165 1.36 -4.41 23.02
C ARG A 165 2.51 -3.56 23.54
N ALA A 166 3.73 -3.81 23.08
CA ALA A 166 4.89 -3.01 23.44
C ALA A 166 4.89 -1.60 22.78
N ALA A 167 4.19 -1.42 21.65
CA ALA A 167 4.01 -0.11 21.03
C ALA A 167 2.97 0.73 21.80
N ASP A 168 3.09 2.05 21.80
CA ASP A 168 2.10 2.95 22.41
C ASP A 168 0.83 3.03 21.54
N GLN A 169 0.95 2.88 20.21
CA GLN A 169 -0.13 2.77 19.24
C GLN A 169 0.28 1.86 18.08
N VAL A 170 -0.66 1.12 17.51
CA VAL A 170 -0.47 0.34 16.28
C VAL A 170 -1.21 1.03 15.15
N ILE A 171 -0.55 1.28 14.03
CA ILE A 171 -1.14 1.87 12.83
C ILE A 171 -1.24 0.81 11.73
N VAL A 172 -2.39 0.72 11.10
CA VAL A 172 -2.71 -0.31 10.11
C VAL A 172 -3.39 0.29 8.88
N PRO A 173 -3.12 -0.25 7.67
CA PRO A 173 -3.61 0.36 6.43
C PRO A 173 -4.99 -0.11 5.99
N SER A 174 -5.56 -1.13 6.63
CA SER A 174 -6.82 -1.75 6.21
C SER A 174 -7.65 -2.24 7.40
N SER A 175 -8.96 -2.40 7.18
CA SER A 175 -9.87 -2.99 8.18
C SER A 175 -9.46 -4.44 8.52
N GLY A 176 -8.99 -5.21 7.53
CA GLY A 176 -8.51 -6.57 7.77
C GLY A 176 -7.29 -6.63 8.69
N ALA A 177 -6.34 -5.70 8.54
CA ALA A 177 -5.20 -5.59 9.44
C ALA A 177 -5.65 -5.14 10.85
N ARG A 178 -6.62 -4.22 10.95
CA ARG A 178 -7.20 -3.79 12.23
C ARG A 178 -7.84 -4.96 12.96
N GLU A 179 -8.64 -5.76 12.27
CA GLU A 179 -9.30 -6.92 12.87
C GLU A 179 -8.29 -7.98 13.36
N LEU A 180 -7.22 -8.22 12.59
CA LEU A 180 -6.15 -9.11 13.04
C LEU A 180 -5.52 -8.61 14.34
N MET A 181 -5.24 -7.31 14.47
CA MET A 181 -4.68 -6.75 15.70
C MET A 181 -5.64 -6.90 16.89
N VAL A 182 -6.93 -6.63 16.71
CA VAL A 182 -7.96 -6.83 17.74
C VAL A 182 -8.11 -8.31 18.10
N PHE A 183 -8.11 -9.22 17.12
CA PHE A 183 -8.11 -10.67 17.33
C PHE A 183 -6.90 -11.15 18.16
N LEU A 184 -5.74 -10.51 17.99
CA LEU A 184 -4.54 -10.75 18.78
C LEU A 184 -4.61 -10.14 20.21
N GLY A 185 -5.74 -9.55 20.57
CA GLY A 185 -5.97 -8.95 21.89
C GLY A 185 -5.32 -7.59 22.09
N ILE A 186 -5.02 -6.85 21.00
CA ILE A 186 -4.64 -5.45 21.11
C ILE A 186 -5.92 -4.63 21.29
N PRO A 187 -6.02 -3.77 22.32
CA PRO A 187 -7.19 -2.94 22.55
C PRO A 187 -7.53 -2.09 21.32
N ALA A 188 -8.81 -2.04 20.93
CA ALA A 188 -9.24 -1.39 19.70
C ALA A 188 -8.86 0.10 19.62
N GLU A 189 -8.83 0.79 20.78
CA GLU A 189 -8.40 2.19 20.92
C GLU A 189 -6.88 2.38 20.69
N ARG A 190 -6.12 1.29 20.72
CA ARG A 190 -4.69 1.27 20.40
C ARG A 190 -4.39 0.86 18.97
N VAL A 191 -5.41 0.63 18.15
CA VAL A 191 -5.25 0.28 16.73
C VAL A 191 -5.92 1.35 15.89
N THR A 192 -5.13 2.11 15.14
CA THR A 192 -5.62 3.18 14.25
C THR A 192 -5.55 2.72 12.81
N LEU A 193 -6.67 2.80 12.10
CA LEU A 193 -6.71 2.64 10.66
C LEU A 193 -6.20 3.92 10.00
N THR A 194 -5.03 3.82 9.35
CA THR A 194 -4.44 4.86 8.48
C THR A 194 -4.48 4.31 7.06
N PRO A 195 -5.52 4.58 6.27
CA PRO A 195 -5.77 3.88 5.02
C PRO A 195 -4.60 4.01 4.04
N TYR A 196 -4.15 2.90 3.43
CA TYR A 196 -3.23 3.00 2.30
C TYR A 196 -3.90 3.79 1.19
N SER A 197 -3.35 4.93 0.89
CA SER A 197 -3.83 5.87 -0.10
C SER A 197 -2.75 6.18 -1.13
N VAL A 198 -3.18 6.62 -2.29
CA VAL A 198 -2.33 7.14 -3.37
C VAL A 198 -2.67 8.59 -3.60
N ASP A 199 -1.93 9.28 -4.46
CA ASP A 199 -2.23 10.66 -4.84
C ASP A 199 -3.46 10.69 -5.78
N ASN A 200 -4.66 10.81 -5.19
CA ASN A 200 -5.91 10.77 -5.95
C ASN A 200 -5.94 11.84 -7.06
N ASP A 201 -5.46 13.05 -6.75
CA ASP A 201 -5.48 14.17 -7.70
C ASP A 201 -4.50 13.92 -8.85
N TRP A 202 -3.30 13.42 -8.53
CA TRP A 202 -2.30 13.07 -9.53
C TRP A 202 -2.79 11.97 -10.49
N TRP A 203 -3.39 10.89 -9.93
CA TRP A 203 -3.91 9.78 -10.74
C TRP A 203 -5.05 10.22 -11.65
N GLN A 204 -5.99 11.03 -11.14
CA GLN A 204 -7.12 11.54 -11.91
C GLN A 204 -6.67 12.50 -13.00
N ALA A 205 -5.77 13.44 -12.68
CA ALA A 205 -5.23 14.39 -13.65
C ALA A 205 -4.49 13.67 -14.79
N ARG A 206 -3.61 12.73 -14.45
CA ARG A 206 -2.87 11.95 -15.46
C ARG A 206 -3.77 11.07 -16.31
N SER A 207 -4.78 10.46 -15.70
CA SER A 207 -5.79 9.66 -16.43
C SER A 207 -6.58 10.51 -17.45
N ALA A 208 -6.90 11.76 -17.11
CA ALA A 208 -7.64 12.67 -17.99
C ALA A 208 -6.83 13.12 -19.22
N GLU A 209 -5.50 13.07 -19.16
CA GLU A 209 -4.58 13.41 -20.26
C GLU A 209 -4.39 12.24 -21.26
N VAL A 210 -4.87 11.03 -20.94
CA VAL A 210 -4.59 9.83 -21.74
C VAL A 210 -5.48 9.76 -22.97
N ASP A 211 -4.86 9.66 -24.16
CA ASP A 211 -5.54 9.18 -25.35
C ASP A 211 -5.76 7.66 -25.26
N ARG A 212 -6.89 7.29 -24.67
CA ARG A 212 -7.28 5.89 -24.50
C ARG A 212 -7.27 5.11 -25.81
N LYS A 213 -7.73 5.74 -26.91
CA LYS A 213 -7.79 5.07 -28.20
C LYS A 213 -6.38 4.75 -28.72
N ALA A 214 -5.48 5.70 -28.70
CA ALA A 214 -4.10 5.50 -29.17
C ALA A 214 -3.39 4.38 -28.40
N VAL A 215 -3.59 4.30 -27.06
CA VAL A 215 -3.02 3.20 -26.26
C VAL A 215 -3.61 1.86 -26.66
N ARG A 216 -4.93 1.75 -26.85
CA ARG A 216 -5.62 0.51 -27.26
C ARG A 216 -5.21 0.07 -28.66
N ASP A 217 -5.09 1.01 -29.59
CA ASP A 217 -4.61 0.73 -30.95
C ASP A 217 -3.20 0.12 -30.94
N SER A 218 -2.30 0.62 -30.06
CA SER A 218 -0.96 0.06 -29.88
C SER A 218 -0.94 -1.39 -29.39
N TRP A 219 -2.03 -1.81 -28.71
CA TRP A 219 -2.23 -3.19 -28.26
C TRP A 219 -2.98 -4.05 -29.30
N GLY A 220 -3.45 -3.46 -30.39
CA GLY A 220 -4.25 -4.13 -31.40
C GLY A 220 -5.67 -4.48 -30.91
N VAL A 221 -6.23 -3.64 -30.04
CA VAL A 221 -7.58 -3.80 -29.48
C VAL A 221 -8.56 -3.03 -30.33
N ALA A 222 -9.65 -3.69 -30.78
CA ALA A 222 -10.75 -3.01 -31.45
C ALA A 222 -11.46 -2.02 -30.51
N ASP A 223 -12.14 -1.02 -31.08
CA ASP A 223 -12.80 0.05 -30.29
C ASP A 223 -13.80 -0.48 -29.26
N ASP A 224 -14.52 -1.56 -29.58
CA ASP A 224 -15.48 -2.26 -28.72
C ASP A 224 -14.88 -3.46 -27.97
N GLY A 225 -13.60 -3.79 -28.20
CA GLY A 225 -12.92 -4.90 -27.54
C GLY A 225 -12.83 -4.71 -26.01
N LEU A 226 -12.92 -5.80 -25.26
CA LEU A 226 -12.66 -5.78 -23.81
C LEU A 226 -11.17 -5.86 -23.53
N VAL A 227 -10.66 -4.98 -22.67
CA VAL A 227 -9.30 -5.07 -22.15
C VAL A 227 -9.32 -5.51 -20.69
N VAL A 228 -8.84 -6.71 -20.43
CA VAL A 228 -8.59 -7.25 -19.10
C VAL A 228 -7.14 -7.00 -18.76
N LEU A 229 -6.86 -6.41 -17.60
CA LEU A 229 -5.53 -6.05 -17.14
C LEU A 229 -5.13 -6.88 -15.91
N PHE A 230 -3.92 -7.39 -15.93
CA PHE A 230 -3.18 -7.82 -14.75
C PHE A 230 -2.05 -6.82 -14.50
N CYS A 231 -1.99 -6.20 -13.33
CA CYS A 231 -0.94 -5.24 -12.99
C CYS A 231 -0.29 -5.62 -11.66
N ALA A 232 0.72 -6.48 -11.71
CA ALA A 232 1.49 -6.93 -10.55
C ALA A 232 2.74 -7.69 -11.00
N LYS A 233 3.65 -7.96 -10.05
CA LYS A 233 4.77 -8.89 -10.28
C LYS A 233 4.26 -10.28 -10.68
N LEU A 234 4.85 -10.90 -11.70
CA LEU A 234 4.50 -12.25 -12.15
C LEU A 234 5.06 -13.31 -11.18
N GLN A 235 4.48 -13.35 -9.98
CA GLN A 235 4.87 -14.23 -8.87
C GLN A 235 3.79 -15.28 -8.58
N PRO A 236 4.14 -16.48 -8.08
CA PRO A 236 3.17 -17.55 -7.82
C PRO A 236 1.97 -17.13 -6.96
N TRP A 237 2.21 -16.37 -5.90
CA TRP A 237 1.15 -15.89 -5.00
C TRP A 237 0.27 -14.77 -5.57
N LYS A 238 0.66 -14.18 -6.72
CA LYS A 238 -0.17 -13.24 -7.49
C LYS A 238 -1.09 -13.95 -8.48
N ARG A 239 -0.85 -15.24 -8.72
CA ARG A 239 -1.69 -16.18 -9.50
C ARG A 239 -2.02 -15.68 -10.92
N PRO A 240 -1.04 -15.18 -11.73
CA PRO A 240 -1.30 -14.72 -13.09
C PRO A 240 -1.85 -15.83 -14.00
N LEU A 241 -1.48 -17.08 -13.76
CA LEU A 241 -1.92 -18.25 -14.53
C LEU A 241 -3.41 -18.55 -14.33
N ASP A 242 -3.96 -18.29 -13.12
CA ASP A 242 -5.40 -18.46 -12.89
C ASP A 242 -6.21 -17.46 -13.73
N LEU A 243 -5.72 -16.23 -13.87
CA LEU A 243 -6.35 -15.25 -14.75
C LEU A 243 -6.24 -15.68 -16.21
N LEU A 244 -5.08 -16.16 -16.65
CA LEU A 244 -4.90 -16.66 -18.03
C LEU A 244 -5.87 -17.80 -18.34
N ARG A 245 -6.00 -18.78 -17.43
CA ARG A 245 -6.96 -19.91 -17.56
C ARG A 245 -8.42 -19.43 -17.58
N ALA A 246 -8.76 -18.48 -16.68
CA ALA A 246 -10.11 -17.92 -16.64
C ALA A 246 -10.43 -17.14 -17.92
N PHE A 247 -9.48 -16.38 -18.45
CA PHE A 247 -9.62 -15.65 -19.70
C PHE A 247 -9.85 -16.60 -20.91
N ALA A 248 -9.04 -17.66 -21.02
CA ALA A 248 -9.23 -18.69 -22.05
C ALA A 248 -10.60 -19.37 -21.93
N ARG A 249 -10.99 -19.76 -20.69
CA ARG A 249 -12.27 -20.44 -20.40
C ARG A 249 -13.48 -19.54 -20.61
N ALA A 250 -13.36 -18.23 -20.34
CA ALA A 250 -14.41 -17.26 -20.58
C ALA A 250 -14.74 -17.12 -22.07
N ASN A 251 -13.76 -17.38 -22.95
CA ASN A 251 -13.86 -17.38 -24.42
C ASN A 251 -14.57 -16.15 -24.98
N LEU A 252 -14.06 -14.95 -24.63
CA LEU A 252 -14.64 -13.66 -25.00
C LEU A 252 -14.12 -13.19 -26.36
N PRO A 253 -14.95 -13.15 -27.42
CA PRO A 253 -14.54 -12.65 -28.72
C PRO A 253 -14.02 -11.19 -28.65
N GLY A 254 -12.92 -10.87 -29.32
CA GLY A 254 -12.35 -9.52 -29.36
C GLY A 254 -11.73 -9.03 -28.05
N ALA A 255 -11.76 -9.82 -26.97
CA ALA A 255 -11.11 -9.45 -25.71
C ALA A 255 -9.60 -9.67 -25.78
N VAL A 256 -8.85 -8.76 -25.12
CA VAL A 256 -7.39 -8.83 -24.96
C VAL A 256 -7.05 -8.86 -23.48
N LEU A 257 -6.12 -9.71 -23.09
CA LEU A 257 -5.57 -9.76 -21.75
C LEU A 257 -4.16 -9.13 -21.76
N VAL A 258 -3.98 -8.10 -20.96
CA VAL A 258 -2.73 -7.34 -20.83
C VAL A 258 -2.08 -7.65 -19.49
N PHE A 259 -0.80 -8.00 -19.49
CA PHE A 259 0.01 -8.15 -18.29
C PHE A 259 1.00 -7.00 -18.20
N ALA A 260 0.85 -6.15 -17.20
CA ALA A 260 1.80 -5.12 -16.81
C ALA A 260 2.57 -5.60 -15.59
N GLY A 261 3.79 -6.09 -15.79
CA GLY A 261 4.65 -6.63 -14.74
C GLY A 261 5.69 -7.62 -15.28
N GLU A 262 6.67 -7.88 -14.44
CA GLU A 262 7.73 -8.85 -14.68
C GLU A 262 7.81 -9.83 -13.52
N GLY A 263 8.48 -10.96 -13.73
CA GLY A 263 8.71 -11.96 -12.70
C GLY A 263 8.95 -13.37 -13.23
N PRO A 264 9.23 -14.33 -12.35
CA PRO A 264 9.67 -15.67 -12.73
C PRO A 264 8.61 -16.49 -13.48
N LEU A 265 7.33 -16.09 -13.46
CA LEU A 265 6.27 -16.81 -14.18
C LEU A 265 6.06 -16.31 -15.62
N ARG A 266 6.88 -15.35 -16.14
CA ARG A 266 6.70 -14.81 -17.49
C ARG A 266 6.70 -15.91 -18.55
N GLU A 267 7.75 -16.71 -18.59
CA GLU A 267 7.88 -17.79 -19.58
C GLU A 267 6.74 -18.82 -19.49
N GLN A 268 6.30 -19.09 -18.26
CA GLN A 268 5.17 -20.00 -18.05
C GLN A 268 3.84 -19.41 -18.54
N VAL A 269 3.61 -18.08 -18.38
CA VAL A 269 2.45 -17.39 -18.94
C VAL A 269 2.46 -17.48 -20.47
N GLU A 270 3.61 -17.28 -21.11
CA GLU A 270 3.75 -17.37 -22.56
C GLU A 270 3.50 -18.80 -23.07
N ALA A 271 4.08 -19.80 -22.44
CA ALA A 271 3.91 -21.21 -22.80
C ALA A 271 2.46 -21.67 -22.65
N GLU A 272 1.83 -21.37 -21.49
CA GLU A 272 0.46 -21.77 -21.21
C GLU A 272 -0.55 -21.01 -22.10
N ALA A 273 -0.26 -19.76 -22.49
CA ALA A 273 -1.07 -19.04 -23.47
C ALA A 273 -1.07 -19.71 -24.85
N ALA A 274 0.07 -20.28 -25.25
CA ALA A 274 0.18 -21.05 -26.50
C ALA A 274 -0.63 -22.37 -26.43
N GLU A 275 -0.50 -23.09 -25.33
CA GLU A 275 -1.27 -24.33 -25.09
C GLU A 275 -2.79 -24.08 -25.09
N LEU A 276 -3.23 -22.97 -24.52
CA LEU A 276 -4.63 -22.57 -24.47
C LEU A 276 -5.13 -21.91 -25.76
N GLY A 277 -4.26 -21.68 -26.76
CA GLY A 277 -4.63 -21.09 -28.05
C GLY A 277 -5.01 -19.62 -27.96
N VAL A 278 -4.51 -18.88 -26.97
CA VAL A 278 -4.86 -17.45 -26.73
C VAL A 278 -3.70 -16.49 -26.92
N SER A 279 -2.52 -16.95 -27.39
CA SER A 279 -1.31 -16.13 -27.52
C SER A 279 -1.52 -14.83 -28.31
N ASN A 280 -2.34 -14.83 -29.36
CA ASN A 280 -2.64 -13.66 -30.17
C ASN A 280 -3.49 -12.60 -29.45
N ARG A 281 -4.08 -12.96 -28.29
CA ARG A 281 -4.92 -12.10 -27.47
C ARG A 281 -4.24 -11.72 -26.15
N ILE A 282 -2.96 -12.06 -25.97
CA ILE A 282 -2.18 -11.74 -24.78
C ILE A 282 -1.14 -10.66 -25.12
N LYS A 283 -1.01 -9.66 -24.26
CA LYS A 283 0.03 -8.64 -24.34
C LYS A 283 0.85 -8.62 -23.06
N LEU A 284 2.15 -8.79 -23.17
CA LEU A 284 3.10 -8.73 -22.05
C LEU A 284 3.88 -7.42 -22.15
N LEU A 285 3.49 -6.41 -21.38
CA LEU A 285 4.12 -5.08 -21.41
C LEU A 285 5.47 -5.05 -20.68
N GLY A 286 5.76 -6.08 -19.87
CA GLY A 286 6.89 -6.04 -18.99
C GLY A 286 6.69 -5.10 -17.80
N PHE A 287 7.78 -4.67 -17.18
CA PHE A 287 7.72 -3.68 -16.11
C PHE A 287 7.28 -2.31 -16.66
N VAL A 288 6.21 -1.78 -16.10
CA VAL A 288 5.71 -0.43 -16.38
C VAL A 288 6.00 0.44 -15.16
N ASN A 289 6.69 1.57 -15.36
CA ASN A 289 7.00 2.48 -14.26
C ASN A 289 5.81 3.38 -13.92
N GLN A 290 5.89 4.06 -12.77
CA GLN A 290 4.78 4.79 -12.16
C GLN A 290 4.16 5.84 -13.10
N SER A 291 4.97 6.61 -13.83
CA SER A 291 4.48 7.66 -14.72
C SER A 291 3.67 7.15 -15.92
N ALA A 292 3.90 5.89 -16.35
CA ALA A 292 3.22 5.26 -17.47
C ALA A 292 1.96 4.46 -17.07
N LEU A 293 1.81 4.13 -15.78
CA LEU A 293 0.67 3.33 -15.30
C LEU A 293 -0.70 3.99 -15.53
N PRO A 294 -0.88 5.33 -15.43
CA PRO A 294 -2.17 5.96 -15.74
C PRO A 294 -2.70 5.60 -17.13
N ALA A 295 -1.81 5.55 -18.13
CA ALA A 295 -2.19 5.16 -19.50
C ALA A 295 -2.67 3.70 -19.57
N VAL A 296 -1.99 2.81 -18.85
CA VAL A 296 -2.34 1.38 -18.81
C VAL A 296 -3.70 1.17 -18.13
N TYR A 297 -3.93 1.79 -16.97
CA TYR A 297 -5.22 1.66 -16.28
C TYR A 297 -6.37 2.31 -17.06
N THR A 298 -6.14 3.50 -17.66
CA THR A 298 -7.18 4.20 -18.44
C THR A 298 -7.56 3.43 -19.70
N ALA A 299 -6.61 2.74 -20.33
CA ALA A 299 -6.88 1.92 -21.51
C ALA A 299 -7.60 0.60 -21.17
N ALA A 300 -7.48 0.10 -19.94
CA ALA A 300 -8.13 -1.11 -19.49
C ALA A 300 -9.60 -0.89 -19.10
N ASP A 301 -10.42 -1.92 -19.25
CA ASP A 301 -11.81 -1.94 -18.77
C ASP A 301 -11.92 -2.59 -17.39
N LEU A 302 -11.12 -3.64 -17.15
CA LEU A 302 -11.15 -4.44 -15.93
C LEU A 302 -9.75 -4.79 -15.47
N LEU A 303 -9.34 -4.33 -14.28
CA LEU A 303 -8.19 -4.87 -13.55
C LEU A 303 -8.60 -6.14 -12.82
N VAL A 304 -7.83 -7.22 -12.99
CA VAL A 304 -8.02 -8.45 -12.22
C VAL A 304 -6.83 -8.69 -11.32
N LEU A 305 -7.08 -8.85 -10.01
CA LEU A 305 -6.07 -9.15 -9.00
C LEU A 305 -6.40 -10.49 -8.31
N PRO A 306 -5.97 -11.65 -8.88
CA PRO A 306 -6.35 -12.97 -8.38
C PRO A 306 -5.48 -13.46 -7.22
N SER A 307 -4.78 -12.56 -6.54
CA SER A 307 -3.73 -12.83 -5.55
C SER A 307 -4.21 -13.74 -4.41
N GLU A 308 -3.39 -14.73 -4.08
CA GLU A 308 -3.53 -15.55 -2.87
C GLU A 308 -3.03 -14.81 -1.62
N TYR A 309 -2.01 -14.01 -1.80
CA TYR A 309 -1.44 -13.18 -0.76
C TYR A 309 -1.21 -11.74 -1.29
N GLU A 310 -1.99 -10.81 -0.77
CA GLU A 310 -1.88 -9.37 -1.04
C GLU A 310 -2.26 -8.61 0.22
N PRO A 311 -1.31 -8.10 1.01
CA PRO A 311 -1.59 -7.40 2.27
C PRO A 311 -2.55 -6.22 2.10
N PHE A 312 -2.40 -5.47 1.01
CA PHE A 312 -3.35 -4.43 0.63
C PHE A 312 -3.65 -4.46 -0.87
N GLY A 313 -2.70 -4.07 -1.74
CA GLY A 313 -2.89 -3.98 -3.19
C GLY A 313 -3.26 -2.56 -3.63
N VAL A 314 -2.33 -1.61 -3.52
CA VAL A 314 -2.53 -0.18 -3.92
C VAL A 314 -2.94 -0.01 -5.38
N VAL A 315 -2.64 -0.98 -6.24
CA VAL A 315 -3.09 -1.03 -7.64
C VAL A 315 -4.62 -0.98 -7.79
N VAL A 316 -5.37 -1.38 -6.74
CA VAL A 316 -6.84 -1.24 -6.68
C VAL A 316 -7.22 0.24 -6.62
N ASN A 317 -6.55 1.03 -5.77
CA ASN A 317 -6.77 2.48 -5.68
C ASN A 317 -6.47 3.16 -7.01
N GLU A 318 -5.31 2.83 -7.59
CA GLU A 318 -4.81 3.40 -8.85
C GLU A 318 -5.79 3.13 -10.00
N ALA A 319 -6.22 1.88 -10.15
CA ALA A 319 -7.17 1.47 -11.19
C ALA A 319 -8.55 2.16 -11.03
N MET A 320 -9.10 2.19 -9.81
CA MET A 320 -10.38 2.85 -9.53
C MET A 320 -10.32 4.35 -9.86
N LEU A 321 -9.23 5.04 -9.53
CA LEU A 321 -9.04 6.46 -9.84
C LEU A 321 -8.94 6.72 -11.34
N CYS A 322 -8.33 5.80 -12.09
CA CYS A 322 -8.25 5.87 -13.56
C CYS A 322 -9.54 5.39 -14.27
N GLY A 323 -10.58 4.97 -13.52
CA GLY A 323 -11.84 4.50 -14.07
C GLY A 323 -11.83 3.07 -14.57
N CYS A 324 -10.78 2.32 -14.29
CA CYS A 324 -10.71 0.89 -14.53
C CYS A 324 -11.48 0.15 -13.42
N VAL A 325 -12.47 -0.66 -13.79
CA VAL A 325 -13.20 -1.49 -12.81
C VAL A 325 -12.27 -2.57 -12.25
N VAL A 326 -12.48 -2.97 -11.00
CA VAL A 326 -11.63 -3.96 -10.34
C VAL A 326 -12.41 -5.24 -10.03
N ALA A 327 -11.82 -6.39 -10.39
CA ALA A 327 -12.18 -7.70 -9.89
C ALA A 327 -11.01 -8.26 -9.06
N ALA A 328 -11.25 -8.53 -7.78
CA ALA A 328 -10.22 -9.01 -6.88
C ALA A 328 -10.61 -10.32 -6.20
N SER A 329 -9.61 -11.14 -5.89
CA SER A 329 -9.83 -12.28 -5.01
C SER A 329 -10.20 -11.80 -3.60
N ALA A 330 -10.94 -12.60 -2.86
CA ALA A 330 -11.31 -12.31 -1.47
C ALA A 330 -10.11 -12.19 -0.52
N ASN A 331 -8.91 -12.57 -0.97
CA ASN A 331 -7.66 -12.50 -0.18
C ASN A 331 -6.91 -11.17 -0.37
N VAL A 332 -7.36 -10.29 -1.25
CA VAL A 332 -6.76 -8.97 -1.46
C VAL A 332 -7.20 -8.04 -0.34
N GLY A 333 -6.24 -7.44 0.38
CA GLY A 333 -6.55 -6.60 1.55
C GLY A 333 -7.44 -5.40 1.21
N ALA A 334 -7.17 -4.69 0.10
CA ALA A 334 -7.98 -3.57 -0.37
C ALA A 334 -9.41 -3.96 -0.76
N ALA A 335 -9.63 -5.21 -1.17
CA ALA A 335 -10.94 -5.69 -1.64
C ALA A 335 -12.01 -5.50 -0.58
N ARG A 336 -11.68 -5.79 0.67
CA ARG A 336 -12.61 -5.66 1.79
C ARG A 336 -13.04 -4.22 2.07
N ASP A 337 -12.13 -3.27 1.88
CA ASP A 337 -12.36 -1.87 2.19
C ASP A 337 -12.95 -1.09 1.00
N LEU A 338 -12.59 -1.47 -0.23
CA LEU A 338 -12.88 -0.69 -1.43
C LEU A 338 -13.92 -1.31 -2.34
N ILE A 339 -14.11 -2.65 -2.30
CA ILE A 339 -15.00 -3.36 -3.21
C ILE A 339 -16.28 -3.78 -2.52
N ALA A 340 -17.38 -3.11 -2.88
CA ALA A 340 -18.73 -3.58 -2.66
C ALA A 340 -19.17 -4.37 -3.90
N PRO A 341 -19.39 -5.71 -3.80
CA PRO A 341 -19.64 -6.55 -4.97
C PRO A 341 -20.81 -6.08 -5.82
N GLY A 342 -20.59 -5.96 -7.14
CA GLY A 342 -21.57 -5.48 -8.10
C GLY A 342 -21.89 -3.98 -8.04
N LYS A 343 -21.27 -3.23 -7.10
CA LYS A 343 -21.46 -1.79 -6.93
C LYS A 343 -20.18 -0.99 -7.22
N THR A 344 -19.04 -1.38 -6.63
CA THR A 344 -17.76 -0.69 -6.86
C THR A 344 -16.69 -1.62 -7.45
N GLY A 345 -17.06 -2.85 -7.79
CA GLY A 345 -16.19 -3.87 -8.36
C GLY A 345 -16.75 -5.28 -8.15
N PHE A 346 -15.91 -6.28 -8.40
CA PHE A 346 -16.27 -7.68 -8.31
C PHE A 346 -15.35 -8.42 -7.34
N LEU A 347 -15.90 -9.41 -6.64
CA LEU A 347 -15.14 -10.33 -5.79
C LEU A 347 -15.33 -11.76 -6.27
N PHE A 348 -14.26 -12.56 -6.16
CA PHE A 348 -14.31 -13.99 -6.43
C PHE A 348 -13.43 -14.78 -5.44
N PRO A 349 -13.72 -16.07 -5.22
CA PRO A 349 -12.90 -16.93 -4.37
C PRO A 349 -11.50 -17.10 -4.97
N CYS A 350 -10.45 -16.97 -4.14
CA CYS A 350 -9.07 -17.17 -4.59
C CYS A 350 -8.88 -18.61 -5.11
N GLY A 351 -8.30 -18.73 -6.30
CA GLY A 351 -8.03 -20.03 -6.94
C GLY A 351 -9.21 -20.61 -7.70
N ASP A 352 -10.40 -20.00 -7.63
CA ASP A 352 -11.56 -20.42 -8.39
C ASP A 352 -11.58 -19.79 -9.80
N VAL A 353 -10.98 -20.53 -10.74
CA VAL A 353 -10.86 -20.12 -12.15
C VAL A 353 -12.23 -20.00 -12.81
N GLU A 354 -13.22 -20.83 -12.43
CA GLU A 354 -14.56 -20.76 -13.04
C GLU A 354 -15.35 -19.55 -12.53
N ALA A 355 -15.28 -19.26 -11.23
CA ALA A 355 -15.89 -18.05 -10.67
C ALA A 355 -15.29 -16.80 -11.34
N LEU A 356 -13.96 -16.76 -11.55
CA LEU A 356 -13.31 -15.65 -12.26
C LEU A 356 -13.76 -15.59 -13.74
N ALA A 357 -13.85 -16.72 -14.43
CA ALA A 357 -14.36 -16.76 -15.81
C ALA A 357 -15.80 -16.25 -15.90
N SER A 358 -16.63 -16.54 -14.90
CA SER A 358 -18.01 -16.04 -14.82
C SER A 358 -18.05 -14.53 -14.64
N VAL A 359 -17.17 -13.94 -13.79
CA VAL A 359 -17.03 -12.49 -13.67
C VAL A 359 -16.62 -11.86 -15.01
N LEU A 360 -15.67 -12.46 -15.73
CA LEU A 360 -15.25 -11.96 -17.05
C LEU A 360 -16.41 -11.97 -18.06
N ARG A 361 -17.26 -12.99 -18.07
CA ARG A 361 -18.45 -13.05 -18.94
C ARG A 361 -19.49 -12.00 -18.54
N GLU A 362 -19.73 -11.79 -17.24
CA GLU A 362 -20.64 -10.76 -16.74
C GLU A 362 -20.24 -9.36 -17.19
N VAL A 363 -18.94 -9.03 -17.10
CA VAL A 363 -18.39 -7.72 -17.48
C VAL A 363 -18.61 -7.38 -18.96
N VAL A 364 -18.58 -8.38 -19.84
CA VAL A 364 -18.77 -8.16 -21.30
C VAL A 364 -20.22 -7.89 -21.65
N THR A 365 -21.18 -8.48 -20.93
CA THR A 365 -22.60 -8.47 -21.30
C THR A 365 -23.28 -7.13 -21.05
N ASP A 366 -22.78 -6.28 -20.13
CA ASP A 366 -23.41 -5.01 -19.76
C ASP A 366 -22.38 -3.88 -19.58
N ARG A 367 -22.07 -3.20 -20.69
CA ARG A 367 -21.13 -2.05 -20.70
C ARG A 367 -21.68 -0.84 -19.93
N ALA A 368 -22.97 -0.64 -19.89
CA ALA A 368 -23.59 0.46 -19.16
C ALA A 368 -23.43 0.24 -17.65
N ARG A 369 -23.64 -0.98 -17.18
CA ARG A 369 -23.40 -1.36 -15.79
C ARG A 369 -21.91 -1.22 -15.42
N LEU A 370 -21.01 -1.60 -16.32
CA LEU A 370 -19.57 -1.44 -16.07
C LEU A 370 -19.21 0.04 -15.86
N ALA A 371 -19.78 0.96 -16.64
CA ALA A 371 -19.59 2.40 -16.47
C ALA A 371 -20.14 2.91 -15.12
N GLN A 372 -21.29 2.41 -14.68
CA GLN A 372 -21.86 2.75 -13.36
C GLN A 372 -20.98 2.25 -12.22
N ILE A 373 -20.45 1.03 -12.32
CA ILE A 373 -19.51 0.48 -11.33
C ILE A 373 -18.22 1.31 -11.28
N SER A 374 -17.67 1.70 -12.43
CA SER A 374 -16.51 2.56 -12.53
C SER A 374 -16.73 3.91 -11.83
N GLN A 375 -17.88 4.54 -12.06
CA GLN A 375 -18.24 5.81 -11.43
C GLN A 375 -18.36 5.65 -9.90
N ALA A 376 -19.07 4.64 -9.43
CA ALA A 376 -19.21 4.37 -8.00
C ALA A 376 -17.88 4.03 -7.33
N ALA A 377 -16.95 3.37 -8.04
CA ALA A 377 -15.59 3.11 -7.57
C ALA A 377 -14.79 4.40 -7.40
N ARG A 378 -14.86 5.33 -8.36
CA ARG A 378 -14.23 6.66 -8.24
C ARG A 378 -14.80 7.44 -7.05
N GLU A 379 -16.11 7.42 -6.84
CA GLU A 379 -16.76 8.08 -5.69
C GLU A 379 -16.30 7.47 -4.37
N ARG A 380 -16.12 6.14 -4.30
CA ARG A 380 -15.54 5.49 -3.13
C ARG A 380 -14.14 6.01 -2.80
N MET A 381 -13.32 6.29 -3.83
CA MET A 381 -11.97 6.83 -3.64
C MET A 381 -11.96 8.25 -3.07
N ALA A 382 -13.01 9.03 -3.20
CA ALA A 382 -13.11 10.37 -2.60
C ALA A 382 -13.03 10.37 -1.05
N THR A 383 -13.37 9.24 -0.43
CA THR A 383 -13.29 9.04 1.03
C THR A 383 -12.18 8.06 1.45
N TRP A 384 -11.23 7.81 0.54
CA TRP A 384 -10.06 6.95 0.78
C TRP A 384 -8.82 7.61 0.19
N SER A 385 -8.33 8.65 0.85
CA SER A 385 -7.33 9.56 0.34
C SER A 385 -6.26 9.90 1.38
N PHE A 386 -5.33 10.75 1.01
CA PHE A 386 -4.34 11.31 1.95
C PHE A 386 -4.98 12.07 3.11
N ARG A 387 -6.14 12.69 2.92
CA ARG A 387 -6.83 13.41 3.98
C ARG A 387 -7.16 12.47 5.14
N GLU A 388 -7.78 11.33 4.84
CA GLU A 388 -8.14 10.33 5.84
C GLU A 388 -6.90 9.70 6.48
N ASN A 389 -5.86 9.39 5.69
CA ASN A 389 -4.61 8.82 6.20
C ASN A 389 -3.90 9.78 7.16
N VAL A 390 -3.67 11.01 6.72
CA VAL A 390 -2.92 12.02 7.49
C VAL A 390 -3.67 12.40 8.76
N GLN A 391 -5.00 12.60 8.68
CA GLN A 391 -5.81 12.91 9.86
C GLN A 391 -5.76 11.75 10.87
N ALA A 392 -5.96 10.52 10.43
CA ALA A 392 -5.88 9.35 11.30
C ALA A 392 -4.48 9.18 11.92
N THR A 393 -3.42 9.56 11.18
CA THR A 393 -2.05 9.53 11.70
C THR A 393 -1.83 10.59 12.78
N ILE A 394 -2.34 11.81 12.59
CA ILE A 394 -2.29 12.87 13.62
C ILE A 394 -3.02 12.40 14.88
N ASP A 395 -4.23 11.86 14.73
CA ASP A 395 -5.00 11.34 15.85
C ASP A 395 -4.27 10.18 16.58
N ALA A 396 -3.55 9.34 15.83
CA ALA A 396 -2.73 8.25 16.41
C ALA A 396 -1.55 8.79 17.22
N VAL A 397 -0.85 9.81 16.69
CA VAL A 397 0.24 10.52 17.36
C VAL A 397 -0.26 11.15 18.64
N GLU A 398 -1.36 11.91 18.58
CA GLU A 398 -1.95 12.56 19.74
C GLU A 398 -2.30 11.55 20.83
N ARG A 399 -3.01 10.47 20.48
CA ARG A 399 -3.34 9.39 21.44
C ARG A 399 -2.11 8.73 22.06
N ALA A 400 -1.07 8.48 21.28
CA ALA A 400 0.15 7.86 21.77
C ALA A 400 0.91 8.77 22.75
N VAL A 401 1.05 10.05 22.39
CA VAL A 401 1.73 11.06 23.24
C VAL A 401 0.94 11.31 24.53
N HIS A 402 -0.38 11.49 24.47
CA HIS A 402 -1.22 11.69 25.66
C HIS A 402 -1.20 10.48 26.59
N ARG A 403 -1.17 9.26 26.06
CA ARG A 403 -1.06 8.06 26.89
C ARG A 403 0.25 8.02 27.67
N LYS A 404 1.33 8.46 27.04
CA LYS A 404 2.67 8.45 27.63
C LYS A 404 2.86 9.60 28.63
N TYR A 405 2.22 10.74 28.39
CA TYR A 405 2.32 11.95 29.19
C TYR A 405 0.95 12.52 29.57
N PRO A 406 0.20 11.86 30.47
CA PRO A 406 -1.18 12.23 30.79
C PRO A 406 -1.35 13.63 31.39
N ARG A 407 -0.29 14.30 31.88
CA ARG A 407 -0.36 15.57 32.63
C ARG A 407 0.50 16.72 32.12
N ALA A 408 1.37 16.52 31.13
CA ALA A 408 2.45 17.46 30.82
C ALA A 408 2.13 18.59 29.83
N ARG A 409 0.92 18.63 29.21
CA ARG A 409 0.56 19.67 28.22
C ARG A 409 -0.62 20.57 28.57
N ILE A 410 -1.20 20.44 29.74
CA ILE A 410 -2.26 21.38 30.21
C ILE A 410 -1.64 22.67 30.77
N GLU A 411 -0.38 22.60 31.21
CA GLU A 411 0.34 23.79 31.69
C GLU A 411 1.59 23.98 30.80
N GLY A 412 1.59 25.07 30.03
CA GLY A 412 2.72 25.47 29.18
C GLY A 412 3.98 25.81 29.97
N SER A 413 4.59 24.85 30.62
CA SER A 413 5.86 25.04 31.33
C SER A 413 6.90 23.99 30.86
N LYS A 414 7.91 24.47 30.12
CA LYS A 414 9.18 23.80 30.04
C LYS A 414 9.75 23.66 31.45
N GLN A 415 9.85 22.44 31.97
CA GLN A 415 10.85 22.16 32.97
C GLN A 415 12.12 21.67 32.25
N PRO A 416 13.27 22.30 32.47
CA PRO A 416 14.55 21.80 31.96
C PRO A 416 14.92 20.50 32.68
N ARG A 417 15.40 19.53 31.91
CA ARG A 417 16.08 18.34 32.43
C ARG A 417 17.57 18.62 32.59
#